data_e88919ffd99950c75f768df11e6cf28a
#
_entry.id   e88919ffd99950c75f768df11e6cf28a
#
_cell.length_a   1.000
_cell.length_b   1.000
_cell.length_c   1.000
_cell.angle_alpha   90.00
_cell.angle_beta   90.00
_cell.angle_gamma   90.00
#
_symmetry.space_group_name_H-M   'P 1'
#
loop_
_entity.id
_entity.type
_entity.pdbx_description
1 polymer ?
#
loop_
_entity_poly.entity_id
_entity_poly.type
_entity_poly.pdbx_seq_one_letter_code
_entity_poly.pdbx_strand_id
1 'polypeptide(L)'
;RESWADWREWLDEQNDDLPEPESLADVWDAMPELSPPLIDGVLRQGHKMLIAGPSKAGKSFALIGLCVALAEGLPWFGWHCAQGRVLYVNLELDRASCLHRFRDVYEAMGAAPGNIANIDIWNLRGKSKPMDQLAPSLIRRALKTRPIAVIIDPIYKVITGDENSADQMATFCNQFDKVADSLGCAVIYCHHHSKGSQGQKRSMDRAS
;
A
#
# COMPACT_ATOMS: atom_id res chain seq x y z
N ARG A 1 -9.73 -14.04 45.11
CA ARG A 1 -8.52 -13.30 44.64
C ARG A 1 -7.60 -14.35 44.04
N GLU A 2 -7.51 -14.37 42.73
CA GLU A 2 -6.54 -15.20 42.00
C GLU A 2 -5.13 -14.78 42.43
N SER A 3 -4.27 -15.76 42.68
CA SER A 3 -2.90 -15.50 43.13
C SER A 3 -1.99 -15.14 41.94
N TRP A 4 -0.89 -14.45 42.17
CA TRP A 4 0.13 -14.21 41.14
C TRP A 4 0.72 -15.51 40.54
N ALA A 5 0.62 -16.62 41.28
CA ALA A 5 1.04 -17.94 40.80
C ALA A 5 0.10 -18.46 39.71
N ASP A 6 -1.22 -18.29 39.90
CA ASP A 6 -2.22 -18.70 38.92
C ASP A 6 -2.08 -17.95 37.59
N TRP A 7 -1.75 -16.66 37.66
CA TRP A 7 -1.47 -15.83 36.47
C TRP A 7 -0.21 -16.25 35.70
N ARG A 8 0.86 -16.64 36.41
CA ARG A 8 2.09 -17.13 35.78
C ARG A 8 1.86 -18.43 35.05
N GLU A 9 1.20 -19.40 35.67
CA GLU A 9 0.86 -20.68 35.05
C GLU A 9 0.00 -20.49 33.79
N TRP A 10 -1.00 -19.58 33.84
CA TRP A 10 -1.80 -19.22 32.67
C TRP A 10 -0.98 -18.55 31.57
N LEU A 11 -0.04 -17.65 31.90
CA LEU A 11 0.84 -16.99 30.92
C LEU A 11 1.79 -17.99 30.25
N ASP A 12 2.34 -18.93 31.00
CA ASP A 12 3.24 -19.96 30.47
C ASP A 12 2.53 -20.94 29.53
N GLU A 13 1.21 -21.10 29.68
CA GLU A 13 0.38 -21.89 28.77
C GLU A 13 0.03 -21.19 27.47
N GLN A 14 0.17 -19.85 27.42
CA GLN A 14 -0.06 -19.07 26.20
C GLN A 14 1.18 -19.15 25.31
N ASN A 15 1.07 -19.86 24.21
CA ASN A 15 2.11 -19.88 23.19
C ASN A 15 2.13 -18.49 22.51
N ASP A 16 2.98 -17.59 22.95
CA ASP A 16 3.08 -16.22 22.48
C ASP A 16 4.22 -16.11 21.44
N ASP A 17 3.83 -16.03 20.16
CA ASP A 17 4.75 -15.84 19.04
C ASP A 17 5.13 -14.35 18.82
N LEU A 18 4.75 -13.45 19.75
CA LEU A 18 5.08 -12.05 19.67
C LEU A 18 6.55 -11.78 19.99
N PRO A 19 7.17 -10.78 19.37
CA PRO A 19 8.54 -10.41 19.68
C PRO A 19 8.62 -9.81 21.08
N GLU A 20 9.73 -10.09 21.79
CA GLU A 20 10.01 -9.47 23.07
C GLU A 20 10.13 -7.94 22.97
N PRO A 21 9.67 -7.19 23.99
CA PRO A 21 9.84 -5.75 24.03
C PRO A 21 11.32 -5.38 24.10
N GLU A 22 11.72 -4.40 23.28
CA GLU A 22 13.08 -3.89 23.22
C GLU A 22 13.25 -2.68 24.14
N SER A 23 14.34 -2.66 24.90
CA SER A 23 14.67 -1.50 25.73
C SER A 23 15.24 -0.37 24.88
N LEU A 24 14.66 0.83 24.97
CA LEU A 24 15.20 2.00 24.28
C LEU A 24 16.64 2.31 24.69
N ALA A 25 17.02 2.02 25.94
CA ALA A 25 18.38 2.22 26.42
C ALA A 25 19.41 1.34 25.70
N ASP A 26 19.02 0.12 25.30
CA ASP A 26 19.92 -0.82 24.65
C ASP A 26 20.24 -0.44 23.21
N VAL A 27 19.34 0.33 22.55
CA VAL A 27 19.48 0.74 21.15
C VAL A 27 19.83 2.23 20.99
N TRP A 28 19.86 2.99 22.10
CA TRP A 28 20.03 4.45 22.04
C TRP A 28 21.28 4.91 21.29
N ASP A 29 22.40 4.27 21.54
CA ASP A 29 23.68 4.60 20.91
C ASP A 29 23.92 3.89 19.57
N ALA A 30 23.03 2.98 19.20
CA ALA A 30 23.10 2.19 17.97
C ALA A 30 21.72 2.07 17.29
N MET A 31 21.06 3.21 17.09
CA MET A 31 19.74 3.26 16.43
C MET A 31 19.76 2.60 15.07
N PRO A 32 18.76 1.75 14.75
CA PRO A 32 18.62 1.16 13.43
C PRO A 32 18.49 2.24 12.35
N GLU A 33 19.06 1.99 11.19
CA GLU A 33 18.90 2.88 10.05
C GLU A 33 17.44 2.89 9.57
N LEU A 34 16.95 4.07 9.21
CA LEU A 34 15.63 4.19 8.60
C LEU A 34 15.63 3.57 7.21
N SER A 35 14.53 2.93 6.83
CA SER A 35 14.34 2.42 5.47
C SER A 35 14.60 3.51 4.42
N PRO A 36 15.15 3.18 3.24
CA PRO A 36 15.43 4.14 2.20
C PRO A 36 14.19 4.94 1.77
N PRO A 37 14.29 6.22 1.45
CA PRO A 37 13.17 6.97 0.90
C PRO A 37 12.75 6.40 -0.45
N LEU A 38 11.46 6.28 -0.68
CA LEU A 38 10.85 5.96 -1.97
C LEU A 38 10.43 7.25 -2.69
N ILE A 39 9.78 8.15 -1.96
CA ILE A 39 9.41 9.50 -2.38
C ILE A 39 9.95 10.43 -1.29
N ASP A 40 10.88 11.28 -1.62
CA ASP A 40 11.60 12.12 -0.66
C ASP A 40 10.65 12.96 0.19
N GLY A 41 10.77 12.83 1.51
CA GLY A 41 9.94 13.52 2.48
C GLY A 41 8.47 13.04 2.58
N VAL A 42 8.06 12.06 1.77
CA VAL A 42 6.67 11.59 1.71
C VAL A 42 6.53 10.12 2.12
N LEU A 43 7.32 9.22 1.53
CA LEU A 43 7.16 7.77 1.73
C LEU A 43 8.52 7.07 1.72
N ARG A 44 8.71 6.13 2.65
CA ARG A 44 9.86 5.22 2.68
C ARG A 44 9.48 3.83 2.22
N GLN A 45 10.45 3.04 1.78
CA GLN A 45 10.29 1.60 1.54
C GLN A 45 9.87 0.92 2.86
N GLY A 46 9.07 -0.14 2.79
CA GLY A 46 8.49 -0.79 3.96
C GLY A 46 7.26 -0.08 4.55
N HIS A 47 6.88 1.09 4.05
CA HIS A 47 5.73 1.85 4.53
C HIS A 47 4.53 1.79 3.56
N LYS A 48 3.38 2.30 4.02
CA LYS A 48 2.13 2.34 3.25
C LYS A 48 1.72 3.77 2.92
N MET A 49 1.08 3.96 1.76
CA MET A 49 0.48 5.23 1.37
C MET A 49 -0.91 5.02 0.75
N LEU A 50 -1.89 5.74 1.25
CA LEU A 50 -3.24 5.78 0.68
C LEU A 50 -3.43 7.05 -0.15
N ILE A 51 -3.90 6.90 -1.38
CA ILE A 51 -4.44 8.01 -2.19
C ILE A 51 -5.96 7.93 -2.17
N ALA A 52 -6.58 8.84 -1.43
CA ALA A 52 -8.03 8.90 -1.26
C ALA A 52 -8.63 10.07 -2.03
N GLY A 53 -9.86 9.90 -2.52
CA GLY A 53 -10.56 10.96 -3.22
C GLY A 53 -11.83 10.47 -3.93
N PRO A 54 -12.69 11.39 -4.41
CA PRO A 54 -13.92 11.03 -5.08
C PRO A 54 -13.65 10.23 -6.37
N SER A 55 -14.67 9.50 -6.83
CA SER A 55 -14.60 8.83 -8.13
C SER A 55 -14.28 9.85 -9.24
N LYS A 56 -13.52 9.42 -10.25
CA LYS A 56 -13.09 10.25 -11.38
C LYS A 56 -12.15 11.43 -11.05
N ALA A 57 -11.57 11.46 -9.85
CA ALA A 57 -10.60 12.49 -9.45
C ALA A 57 -9.17 12.29 -10.01
N GLY A 58 -8.96 11.35 -10.93
CA GLY A 58 -7.65 11.13 -11.54
C GLY A 58 -6.69 10.25 -10.73
N LYS A 59 -7.14 9.57 -9.65
CA LYS A 59 -6.28 8.75 -8.79
C LYS A 59 -5.45 7.71 -9.55
N SER A 60 -6.06 6.96 -10.47
CA SER A 60 -5.35 5.96 -11.28
C SER A 60 -4.30 6.60 -12.19
N PHE A 61 -4.56 7.79 -12.74
CA PHE A 61 -3.56 8.53 -13.50
C PHE A 61 -2.39 8.97 -12.63
N ALA A 62 -2.66 9.44 -11.40
CA ALA A 62 -1.62 9.80 -10.43
C ALA A 62 -0.78 8.57 -10.03
N LEU A 63 -1.40 7.41 -9.79
CA LEU A 63 -0.71 6.15 -9.47
C LEU A 63 0.14 5.63 -10.64
N ILE A 64 -0.36 5.69 -11.86
CA ILE A 64 0.42 5.33 -13.05
C ILE A 64 1.58 6.32 -13.24
N GLY A 65 1.35 7.62 -13.03
CA GLY A 65 2.42 8.62 -13.03
C GLY A 65 3.51 8.33 -11.98
N LEU A 66 3.12 7.84 -10.81
CA LEU A 66 4.08 7.37 -9.81
C LEU A 66 4.86 6.12 -10.28
N CYS A 67 4.19 5.16 -10.94
CA CYS A 67 4.89 4.02 -11.54
C CYS A 67 5.96 4.47 -12.53
N VAL A 68 5.62 5.40 -13.41
CA VAL A 68 6.55 5.96 -14.40
C VAL A 68 7.69 6.70 -13.69
N ALA A 69 7.40 7.53 -12.71
CA ALA A 69 8.41 8.26 -11.95
C ALA A 69 9.39 7.32 -11.25
N LEU A 70 8.91 6.28 -10.59
CA LEU A 70 9.74 5.27 -9.92
C LEU A 70 10.55 4.42 -10.93
N ALA A 71 9.96 4.04 -12.05
CA ALA A 71 10.65 3.24 -13.04
C ALA A 71 11.79 4.00 -13.71
N GLU A 72 11.55 5.27 -14.04
CA GLU A 72 12.49 6.11 -14.80
C GLU A 72 13.38 6.99 -13.91
N GLY A 73 13.15 7.05 -12.58
CA GLY A 73 13.89 7.92 -11.67
C GLY A 73 13.50 9.41 -11.84
N LEU A 74 12.25 9.68 -12.18
CA LEU A 74 11.72 11.03 -12.39
C LEU A 74 11.04 11.57 -11.14
N PRO A 75 10.89 12.89 -10.97
CA PRO A 75 10.09 13.44 -9.90
C PRO A 75 8.59 13.18 -10.12
N TRP A 76 7.86 12.96 -9.02
CA TRP A 76 6.41 12.85 -8.99
C TRP A 76 5.82 14.05 -8.25
N PHE A 77 5.03 14.86 -8.92
CA PHE A 77 4.51 16.15 -8.41
C PHE A 77 5.58 17.04 -7.73
N GLY A 78 6.82 17.00 -8.23
CA GLY A 78 7.94 17.78 -7.71
C GLY A 78 8.76 17.10 -6.62
N TRP A 79 8.31 15.96 -6.07
CA TRP A 79 9.11 15.16 -5.13
C TRP A 79 10.04 14.22 -5.88
N HIS A 80 11.28 14.14 -5.43
CA HIS A 80 12.24 13.20 -5.97
C HIS A 80 11.80 11.76 -5.63
N CYS A 81 11.91 10.84 -6.60
CA CYS A 81 11.57 9.44 -6.43
C CYS A 81 12.81 8.55 -6.60
N ALA A 82 12.91 7.51 -5.77
CA ALA A 82 13.87 6.44 -5.99
C ALA A 82 13.59 5.74 -7.32
N GLN A 83 14.65 5.31 -8.00
CA GLN A 83 14.50 4.51 -9.21
C GLN A 83 14.52 3.02 -8.90
N GLY A 84 13.57 2.27 -9.42
CA GLY A 84 13.53 0.82 -9.28
C GLY A 84 12.28 0.18 -9.87
N ARG A 85 12.18 -1.14 -9.67
CA ARG A 85 11.07 -1.92 -10.21
C ARG A 85 9.79 -1.68 -9.42
N VAL A 86 8.66 -1.61 -10.12
CA VAL A 86 7.33 -1.40 -9.57
C VAL A 86 6.38 -2.49 -10.05
N LEU A 87 5.56 -3.02 -9.14
CA LEU A 87 4.46 -3.91 -9.49
C LEU A 87 3.13 -3.14 -9.38
N TYR A 88 2.45 -2.96 -10.51
CA TYR A 88 1.13 -2.35 -10.59
C TYR A 88 0.04 -3.42 -10.68
N VAL A 89 -0.83 -3.50 -9.68
CA VAL A 89 -1.94 -4.44 -9.60
C VAL A 89 -3.21 -3.74 -10.08
N ASN A 90 -3.61 -4.02 -11.32
CA ASN A 90 -4.81 -3.49 -11.95
C ASN A 90 -6.02 -4.39 -11.65
N LEU A 91 -6.99 -3.87 -10.90
CA LEU A 91 -8.18 -4.60 -10.47
C LEU A 91 -9.46 -4.15 -11.21
N GLU A 92 -9.43 -3.02 -11.92
CA GLU A 92 -10.63 -2.40 -12.49
C GLU A 92 -10.64 -2.36 -14.00
N LEU A 93 -9.53 -1.96 -14.64
CA LEU A 93 -9.47 -1.79 -16.08
C LEU A 93 -9.24 -3.13 -16.80
N ASP A 94 -9.80 -3.27 -18.00
CA ASP A 94 -9.37 -4.33 -18.90
C ASP A 94 -7.89 -4.12 -19.29
N ARG A 95 -7.26 -5.20 -19.74
CA ARG A 95 -5.83 -5.20 -20.03
C ARG A 95 -5.44 -4.14 -21.08
N ALA A 96 -6.19 -4.01 -22.15
CA ALA A 96 -5.85 -3.08 -23.21
C ALA A 96 -5.96 -1.63 -22.74
N SER A 97 -7.07 -1.27 -22.08
CA SER A 97 -7.28 0.06 -21.52
C SER A 97 -6.20 0.42 -20.48
N CYS A 98 -5.77 -0.52 -19.64
CA CYS A 98 -4.70 -0.29 -18.69
C CYS A 98 -3.37 0.02 -19.38
N LEU A 99 -2.98 -0.79 -20.36
CA LEU A 99 -1.72 -0.61 -21.10
C LEU A 99 -1.71 0.70 -21.91
N HIS A 100 -2.82 1.05 -22.56
CA HIS A 100 -2.93 2.33 -23.26
C HIS A 100 -2.80 3.51 -22.30
N ARG A 101 -3.43 3.44 -21.12
CA ARG A 101 -3.29 4.49 -20.11
C ARG A 101 -1.85 4.69 -19.62
N PHE A 102 -1.06 3.63 -19.52
CA PHE A 102 0.37 3.77 -19.24
C PHE A 102 1.08 4.55 -20.34
N ARG A 103 0.79 4.27 -21.62
CA ARG A 103 1.35 5.01 -22.74
C ARG A 103 0.95 6.48 -22.70
N ASP A 104 -0.34 6.76 -22.50
CA ASP A 104 -0.87 8.14 -22.41
C ASP A 104 -0.17 8.94 -21.28
N VAL A 105 0.11 8.29 -20.15
CA VAL A 105 0.81 8.93 -19.03
C VAL A 105 2.28 9.18 -19.36
N TYR A 106 2.99 8.24 -19.98
CA TYR A 106 4.35 8.47 -20.47
C TYR A 106 4.42 9.68 -21.42
N GLU A 107 3.50 9.75 -22.37
CA GLU A 107 3.39 10.86 -23.32
C GLU A 107 3.09 12.18 -22.61
N ALA A 108 2.10 12.19 -21.70
CA ALA A 108 1.71 13.38 -20.95
C ALA A 108 2.81 13.90 -20.02
N MET A 109 3.63 13.01 -19.46
CA MET A 109 4.80 13.38 -18.65
C MET A 109 6.01 13.79 -19.50
N GLY A 110 5.99 13.58 -20.81
CA GLY A 110 7.16 13.77 -21.68
C GLY A 110 8.32 12.84 -21.31
N ALA A 111 8.02 11.69 -20.70
CA ALA A 111 9.02 10.74 -20.23
C ALA A 111 9.47 9.81 -21.34
N ALA A 112 10.79 9.66 -21.50
CA ALA A 112 11.34 8.64 -22.39
C ALA A 112 11.25 7.26 -21.72
N PRO A 113 10.73 6.22 -22.42
CA PRO A 113 10.55 4.89 -21.82
C PRO A 113 11.87 4.09 -21.79
N GLY A 114 12.88 4.64 -21.12
CA GLY A 114 14.23 4.06 -21.03
C GLY A 114 14.29 2.84 -20.11
N ASN A 115 13.48 2.83 -19.06
CA ASN A 115 13.45 1.78 -18.03
C ASN A 115 12.08 1.12 -17.90
N ILE A 116 11.35 1.02 -18.99
CA ILE A 116 10.00 0.41 -19.03
C ILE A 116 9.97 -1.03 -18.50
N ALA A 117 11.09 -1.74 -18.54
CA ALA A 117 11.25 -3.07 -17.95
C ALA A 117 11.16 -3.08 -16.41
N ASN A 118 11.23 -1.91 -15.78
CA ASN A 118 11.00 -1.76 -14.35
C ASN A 118 9.51 -1.75 -13.97
N ILE A 119 8.58 -1.78 -14.92
CA ILE A 119 7.15 -1.80 -14.64
C ILE A 119 6.57 -3.17 -14.97
N ASP A 120 6.15 -3.87 -13.91
CA ASP A 120 5.36 -5.10 -14.03
C ASP A 120 3.88 -4.74 -13.82
N ILE A 121 2.99 -5.18 -14.72
CA ILE A 121 1.55 -4.96 -14.61
C ILE A 121 0.83 -6.28 -14.43
N TRP A 122 0.13 -6.43 -13.31
CA TRP A 122 -0.69 -7.60 -13.03
C TRP A 122 -2.18 -7.29 -13.23
N ASN A 123 -2.73 -7.72 -14.35
CA ASN A 123 -4.13 -7.47 -14.72
C ASN A 123 -5.05 -8.52 -14.09
N LEU A 124 -5.85 -8.10 -13.09
CA LEU A 124 -6.72 -8.97 -12.30
C LEU A 124 -8.21 -8.61 -12.40
N ARG A 125 -8.61 -7.76 -13.35
CA ARG A 125 -10.03 -7.49 -13.60
C ARG A 125 -10.80 -8.79 -13.80
N GLY A 126 -11.87 -8.99 -13.02
CA GLY A 126 -12.68 -10.21 -13.04
C GLY A 126 -12.04 -11.43 -12.38
N LYS A 127 -10.82 -11.28 -11.81
CA LYS A 127 -10.07 -12.33 -11.11
C LYS A 127 -9.61 -11.87 -9.73
N SER A 128 -10.12 -10.74 -9.25
CA SER A 128 -9.80 -10.22 -7.92
C SER A 128 -10.29 -11.19 -6.85
N LYS A 129 -9.50 -11.31 -5.79
CA LYS A 129 -9.81 -12.09 -4.60
C LYS A 129 -9.67 -11.19 -3.38
N PRO A 130 -10.27 -11.55 -2.23
CA PRO A 130 -9.98 -10.90 -0.97
C PRO A 130 -8.48 -10.75 -0.72
N MET A 131 -8.08 -9.67 -0.04
CA MET A 131 -6.65 -9.35 0.13
C MET A 131 -5.89 -10.42 0.89
N ASP A 132 -6.50 -11.09 1.85
CA ASP A 132 -5.93 -12.23 2.60
C ASP A 132 -5.55 -13.40 1.68
N GLN A 133 -6.34 -13.64 0.63
CA GLN A 133 -6.07 -14.66 -0.39
C GLN A 133 -5.14 -14.15 -1.49
N LEU A 134 -5.17 -12.85 -1.79
CA LEU A 134 -4.34 -12.24 -2.82
C LEU A 134 -2.90 -12.05 -2.36
N ALA A 135 -2.69 -11.63 -1.11
CA ALA A 135 -1.37 -11.29 -0.57
C ALA A 135 -0.33 -12.41 -0.70
N PRO A 136 -0.60 -13.69 -0.36
CA PRO A 136 0.37 -14.76 -0.54
C PRO A 136 0.78 -14.95 -2.02
N SER A 137 -0.18 -14.82 -2.94
CA SER A 137 0.05 -14.93 -4.37
C SER A 137 0.84 -13.76 -4.93
N LEU A 138 0.60 -12.56 -4.41
CA LEU A 138 1.31 -11.34 -4.74
C LEU A 138 2.76 -11.43 -4.26
N ILE A 139 2.98 -11.75 -2.98
CA ILE A 139 4.31 -11.89 -2.39
C ILE A 139 5.14 -12.90 -3.18
N ARG A 140 4.62 -14.10 -3.43
CA ARG A 140 5.32 -15.14 -4.18
C ARG A 140 5.76 -14.69 -5.59
N ARG A 141 4.96 -13.88 -6.28
CA ARG A 141 5.32 -13.35 -7.60
C ARG A 141 6.33 -12.21 -7.50
N ALA A 142 6.08 -11.28 -6.59
CA ALA A 142 6.93 -10.11 -6.39
C ALA A 142 8.33 -10.46 -5.88
N LEU A 143 8.49 -11.53 -5.10
CA LEU A 143 9.80 -12.03 -4.67
C LEU A 143 10.76 -12.33 -5.85
N LYS A 144 10.21 -12.67 -7.03
CA LYS A 144 11.02 -12.94 -8.23
C LYS A 144 11.62 -11.69 -8.83
N THR A 145 10.94 -10.56 -8.73
CA THR A 145 11.31 -9.30 -9.36
C THR A 145 11.79 -8.25 -8.37
N ARG A 146 11.52 -8.44 -7.07
CA ARG A 146 11.90 -7.57 -5.95
C ARG A 146 11.57 -6.09 -6.21
N PRO A 147 10.31 -5.73 -6.36
CA PRO A 147 9.92 -4.36 -6.58
C PRO A 147 10.20 -3.50 -5.34
N ILE A 148 10.53 -2.23 -5.54
CA ILE A 148 10.64 -1.23 -4.47
C ILE A 148 9.28 -0.69 -4.04
N ALA A 149 8.26 -0.87 -4.88
CA ALA A 149 6.88 -0.48 -4.61
C ALA A 149 5.89 -1.47 -5.24
N VAL A 150 4.80 -1.72 -4.51
CA VAL A 150 3.59 -2.41 -5.01
C VAL A 150 2.45 -1.40 -4.99
N ILE A 151 1.80 -1.21 -6.13
CA ILE A 151 0.68 -0.28 -6.28
C ILE A 151 -0.59 -1.06 -6.58
N ILE A 152 -1.66 -0.84 -5.78
CA ILE A 152 -2.94 -1.56 -5.89
C ILE A 152 -4.05 -0.58 -6.25
N ASP A 153 -4.66 -0.77 -7.41
CA ASP A 153 -5.65 0.15 -7.98
C ASP A 153 -6.91 -0.56 -8.48
N PRO A 154 -8.06 -0.31 -7.83
CA PRO A 154 -8.32 0.27 -6.50
C PRO A 154 -8.56 -0.81 -5.44
N ILE A 155 -8.42 -0.46 -4.14
CA ILE A 155 -8.54 -1.44 -3.05
C ILE A 155 -9.94 -1.97 -2.80
N TYR A 156 -11.01 -1.25 -3.16
CA TYR A 156 -12.38 -1.71 -2.90
C TYR A 156 -12.72 -3.07 -3.56
N LYS A 157 -11.94 -3.46 -4.57
CA LYS A 157 -12.08 -4.76 -5.24
C LYS A 157 -11.55 -5.94 -4.42
N VAL A 158 -10.77 -5.69 -3.39
CA VAL A 158 -10.11 -6.71 -2.56
C VAL A 158 -10.47 -6.60 -1.08
N ILE A 159 -11.25 -5.58 -0.70
CA ILE A 159 -11.84 -5.45 0.63
C ILE A 159 -12.97 -6.50 0.77
N THR A 160 -13.01 -7.16 1.91
CA THR A 160 -14.10 -8.03 2.35
C THR A 160 -14.76 -7.43 3.59
N GLY A 161 -16.09 -7.44 3.60
CA GLY A 161 -16.86 -6.93 4.74
C GLY A 161 -17.26 -5.45 4.60
N ASP A 162 -17.61 -4.85 5.74
CA ASP A 162 -18.07 -3.47 5.80
C ASP A 162 -16.88 -2.51 5.89
N GLU A 163 -16.71 -1.67 4.87
CA GLU A 163 -15.67 -0.62 4.82
C GLU A 163 -15.80 0.41 5.97
N ASN A 164 -16.97 0.47 6.63
CA ASN A 164 -17.21 1.35 7.78
C ASN A 164 -16.85 0.71 9.13
N SER A 165 -16.53 -0.59 9.15
CA SER A 165 -16.07 -1.29 10.34
C SER A 165 -14.58 -1.06 10.55
N ALA A 166 -14.23 -0.41 11.67
CA ALA A 166 -12.83 -0.13 12.03
C ALA A 166 -11.99 -1.42 12.16
N ASP A 167 -12.57 -2.47 12.76
CA ASP A 167 -11.88 -3.76 12.98
C ASP A 167 -11.60 -4.47 11.65
N GLN A 168 -12.55 -4.43 10.72
CA GLN A 168 -12.37 -5.05 9.41
C GLN A 168 -11.35 -4.29 8.58
N MET A 169 -11.34 -2.96 8.67
CA MET A 169 -10.32 -2.14 8.03
C MET A 169 -8.93 -2.33 8.64
N ALA A 170 -8.83 -2.48 9.95
CA ALA A 170 -7.55 -2.80 10.60
C ALA A 170 -7.00 -4.15 10.13
N THR A 171 -7.83 -5.20 10.14
CA THR A 171 -7.48 -6.53 9.65
C THR A 171 -7.05 -6.49 8.17
N PHE A 172 -7.77 -5.73 7.35
CA PHE A 172 -7.43 -5.51 5.94
C PHE A 172 -6.07 -4.81 5.77
N CYS A 173 -5.83 -3.73 6.53
CA CYS A 173 -4.56 -3.00 6.48
C CYS A 173 -3.36 -3.85 6.92
N ASN A 174 -3.55 -4.79 7.86
CA ASN A 174 -2.50 -5.72 8.28
C ASN A 174 -2.01 -6.62 7.13
N GLN A 175 -2.84 -6.88 6.11
CA GLN A 175 -2.37 -7.62 4.93
C GLN A 175 -1.35 -6.83 4.11
N PHE A 176 -1.45 -5.50 4.10
CA PHE A 176 -0.45 -4.64 3.44
C PHE A 176 0.87 -4.61 4.21
N ASP A 177 0.82 -4.63 5.56
CA ASP A 177 2.03 -4.74 6.38
C ASP A 177 2.76 -6.05 6.05
N LYS A 178 2.05 -7.17 5.98
CA LYS A 178 2.63 -8.46 5.58
C LYS A 178 3.30 -8.40 4.20
N VAL A 179 2.68 -7.70 3.24
CA VAL A 179 3.26 -7.52 1.90
C VAL A 179 4.53 -6.65 1.98
N ALA A 180 4.44 -5.51 2.69
CA ALA A 180 5.56 -4.58 2.84
C ALA A 180 6.76 -5.25 3.52
N ASP A 181 6.54 -5.93 4.64
CA ASP A 181 7.57 -6.62 5.41
C ASP A 181 8.20 -7.78 4.64
N SER A 182 7.36 -8.60 3.96
CA SER A 182 7.86 -9.75 3.19
C SER A 182 8.71 -9.35 1.99
N LEU A 183 8.47 -8.19 1.41
CA LEU A 183 9.13 -7.72 0.19
C LEU A 183 10.16 -6.61 0.45
N GLY A 184 10.14 -5.98 1.62
CA GLY A 184 10.94 -4.79 1.93
C GLY A 184 10.56 -3.59 1.05
N CYS A 185 9.32 -3.52 0.53
CA CYS A 185 8.85 -2.53 -0.41
C CYS A 185 7.75 -1.64 0.18
N ALA A 186 7.49 -0.49 -0.43
CA ALA A 186 6.32 0.30 -0.10
C ALA A 186 5.05 -0.29 -0.72
N VAL A 187 3.91 -0.16 -0.02
CA VAL A 187 2.59 -0.53 -0.55
C VAL A 187 1.74 0.72 -0.70
N ILE A 188 1.36 1.02 -1.93
CA ILE A 188 0.59 2.22 -2.29
C ILE A 188 -0.75 1.78 -2.86
N TYR A 189 -1.82 2.41 -2.42
CA TYR A 189 -3.16 2.00 -2.85
C TYR A 189 -4.11 3.19 -2.93
N CYS A 190 -5.17 3.08 -3.74
CA CYS A 190 -6.19 4.10 -3.80
C CYS A 190 -7.57 3.60 -3.35
N HIS A 191 -8.32 4.52 -2.76
CA HIS A 191 -9.68 4.30 -2.32
C HIS A 191 -10.62 5.40 -2.82
N HIS A 192 -11.87 5.01 -3.10
CA HIS A 192 -12.92 5.94 -3.52
C HIS A 192 -13.77 6.30 -2.31
N HIS A 193 -13.88 7.59 -1.97
CA HIS A 193 -14.89 8.03 -1.01
C HIS A 193 -16.28 7.91 -1.62
N SER A 194 -17.21 7.27 -0.92
CA SER A 194 -18.63 7.31 -1.26
C SER A 194 -19.18 8.73 -1.04
N LYS A 195 -20.06 9.19 -1.93
CA LYS A 195 -20.66 10.54 -1.84
C LYS A 195 -21.51 10.77 -0.58
N GLY A 196 -21.80 9.71 0.22
CA GLY A 196 -22.69 9.77 1.39
C GLY A 196 -22.11 10.43 2.64
N SER A 197 -20.79 10.45 2.84
CA SER A 197 -20.19 10.94 4.10
C SER A 197 -19.97 12.46 4.14
N GLN A 198 -20.02 13.17 3.02
CA GLN A 198 -19.87 14.63 3.01
C GLN A 198 -21.16 15.40 3.30
N GLY A 199 -22.35 14.79 3.09
CA GLY A 199 -23.64 15.41 3.37
C GLY A 199 -23.97 15.53 4.85
N GLN A 200 -23.59 14.55 5.66
CA GLN A 200 -23.87 14.55 7.11
C GLN A 200 -22.95 15.47 7.92
N LYS A 201 -21.68 15.64 7.54
CA LYS A 201 -20.77 16.59 8.24
C LYS A 201 -21.16 18.04 8.04
N ARG A 202 -21.72 18.44 6.89
CA ARG A 202 -22.18 19.81 6.65
C ARG A 202 -23.45 20.20 7.40
N SER A 203 -24.25 19.26 7.87
CA SER A 203 -25.44 19.54 8.68
C SER A 203 -25.12 19.72 10.17
N MET A 204 -24.04 19.15 10.68
CA MET A 204 -23.62 19.33 12.07
C MET A 204 -22.91 20.67 12.31
N ASP A 205 -22.14 21.17 11.33
CA ASP A 205 -21.46 22.47 11.45
C ASP A 205 -22.40 23.70 11.32
N ARG A 206 -23.68 23.49 10.99
CA ARG A 206 -24.70 24.56 10.90
C ARG A 206 -25.63 24.63 12.11
N ALA A 207 -25.46 23.77 13.11
CA ALA A 207 -26.29 23.69 14.31
C ALA A 207 -25.57 24.15 15.60
N SER A 208 -24.49 24.91 15.46
CA SER A 208 -23.78 25.57 16.58
C SER A 208 -23.71 27.08 16.37
#